data_ef092c6f6976d3d06cc40b90d1ccb168
#
_entry.id   ef092c6f6976d3d06cc40b90d1ccb168
#
_cell.length_a   1.000
_cell.length_b   1.000
_cell.length_c   1.000
_cell.angle_alpha   90.00
_cell.angle_beta   90.00
_cell.angle_gamma   90.00
#
_symmetry.space_group_name_H-M   'P 1'
#
loop_
_entity.id
_entity.type
_entity.pdbx_description
1 polymer ?
#
loop_
_entity_poly.entity_id
_entity_poly.type
_entity_poly.pdbx_seq_one_letter_code
_entity_poly.pdbx_strand_id
1 'polypeptide(L)'
;MAMQLTDATFEVEVLQSELPVIVDFGAAWCGPCNAIAPFMDQLSEEYAGKAKVFKADIDECKALAMKFRIMNVPTILYFKGGQVVDKHVGMGTKQVFEDKLKKLI
;
A
#
# COMPACT_ATOMS: atom_id res chain seq x y z
N MET A 1 3.99 11.81 -4.53
CA MET A 1 3.96 10.56 -5.31
C MET A 1 4.22 9.37 -4.39
N ALA A 2 3.49 8.29 -4.54
CA ALA A 2 3.76 7.08 -3.77
C ALA A 2 5.08 6.45 -4.23
N MET A 3 5.85 5.94 -3.28
CA MET A 3 7.16 5.36 -3.56
C MET A 3 7.03 3.87 -3.91
N GLN A 4 7.98 3.36 -4.70
CA GLN A 4 8.02 1.94 -5.00
C GLN A 4 8.66 1.18 -3.84
N LEU A 5 7.99 0.12 -3.41
CA LEU A 5 8.52 -0.80 -2.40
C LEU A 5 9.22 -1.94 -3.11
N THR A 6 10.26 -2.48 -2.50
CA THR A 6 10.94 -3.68 -2.97
C THR A 6 10.99 -4.71 -1.84
N ASP A 7 11.25 -5.96 -2.19
CA ASP A 7 11.45 -7.00 -1.17
C ASP A 7 12.58 -6.61 -0.19
N ALA A 8 13.63 -5.95 -0.72
CA ALA A 8 14.77 -5.55 0.08
C ALA A 8 14.49 -4.39 1.04
N THR A 9 13.57 -3.48 0.68
CA THR A 9 13.30 -2.27 1.49
C THR A 9 12.14 -2.45 2.46
N PHE A 10 11.39 -3.54 2.35
CA PHE A 10 10.17 -3.75 3.13
C PHE A 10 10.40 -3.69 4.64
N GLU A 11 11.41 -4.36 5.14
CA GLU A 11 11.63 -4.42 6.59
C GLU A 11 11.85 -3.02 7.17
N VAL A 12 12.75 -2.24 6.58
CA VAL A 12 13.06 -0.89 7.06
C VAL A 12 11.90 0.07 6.86
N GLU A 13 11.31 0.04 5.66
CA GLU A 13 10.30 1.03 5.30
C GLU A 13 8.93 0.76 5.91
N VAL A 14 8.59 -0.49 6.14
CA VAL A 14 7.26 -0.88 6.62
C VAL A 14 7.30 -1.43 8.04
N LEU A 15 8.09 -2.48 8.28
CA LEU A 15 8.08 -3.15 9.59
C LEU A 15 8.65 -2.27 10.70
N GLN A 16 9.64 -1.45 10.38
CA GLN A 16 10.29 -0.56 11.35
C GLN A 16 9.70 0.85 11.36
N SER A 17 8.65 1.09 10.59
CA SER A 17 8.04 2.41 10.51
C SER A 17 7.31 2.77 11.80
N GLU A 18 7.55 3.99 12.29
CA GLU A 18 6.80 4.55 13.40
C GLU A 18 5.47 5.15 12.94
N LEU A 19 5.34 5.38 11.64
CA LEU A 19 4.12 5.91 11.04
C LEU A 19 3.28 4.79 10.47
N PRO A 20 1.95 4.97 10.37
CA PRO A 20 1.12 4.04 9.61
C PRO A 20 1.59 3.96 8.16
N VAL A 21 1.46 2.78 7.55
CA VAL A 21 1.92 2.55 6.18
C VAL A 21 0.82 1.90 5.36
N ILE A 22 0.60 2.43 4.15
CA ILE A 22 -0.23 1.80 3.13
C ILE A 22 0.71 1.12 2.13
N VAL A 23 0.43 -0.14 1.78
CA VAL A 23 1.09 -0.82 0.68
C VAL A 23 0.04 -1.25 -0.33
N ASP A 24 0.10 -0.68 -1.53
CA ASP A 24 -0.79 -1.00 -2.65
C ASP A 24 -0.09 -2.04 -3.53
N PHE A 25 -0.51 -3.29 -3.39
CA PHE A 25 -0.04 -4.37 -4.25
C PHE A 25 -0.78 -4.35 -5.56
N GLY A 26 -0.06 -4.19 -6.64
CA GLY A 26 -0.63 -4.11 -7.97
C GLY A 26 0.29 -4.71 -9.02
N ALA A 27 -0.04 -4.47 -10.29
CA ALA A 27 0.77 -4.92 -11.42
C ALA A 27 0.63 -3.92 -12.56
N ALA A 28 1.67 -3.81 -13.38
CA ALA A 28 1.68 -2.87 -14.49
C ALA A 28 0.57 -3.17 -15.52
N TRP A 29 0.24 -4.47 -15.69
CA TRP A 29 -0.77 -4.93 -16.63
C TRP A 29 -2.21 -4.84 -16.09
N CYS A 30 -2.39 -4.42 -14.86
CA CYS A 30 -3.68 -4.43 -14.18
C CYS A 30 -4.39 -3.07 -14.35
N GLY A 31 -5.49 -3.06 -15.09
CA GLY A 31 -6.28 -1.84 -15.32
C GLY A 31 -6.81 -1.22 -14.02
N PRO A 32 -7.50 -1.99 -13.16
CA PRO A 32 -7.97 -1.46 -11.87
C PRO A 32 -6.87 -0.90 -10.98
N CYS A 33 -5.68 -1.51 -11.00
CA CYS A 33 -4.52 -1.01 -10.24
C CYS A 33 -4.12 0.37 -10.76
N ASN A 34 -4.08 0.54 -12.08
CA ASN A 34 -3.73 1.81 -12.69
C ASN A 34 -4.79 2.89 -12.42
N ALA A 35 -6.05 2.48 -12.31
CA ALA A 35 -7.14 3.42 -12.03
C ALA A 35 -7.04 4.02 -10.62
N ILE A 36 -6.57 3.28 -9.63
CA ILE A 36 -6.44 3.78 -8.26
C ILE A 36 -5.06 4.40 -7.96
N ALA A 37 -4.09 4.23 -8.84
CA ALA A 37 -2.74 4.77 -8.63
C ALA A 37 -2.72 6.27 -8.32
N PRO A 38 -3.51 7.12 -9.01
CA PRO A 38 -3.56 8.54 -8.67
C PRO A 38 -4.03 8.80 -7.23
N PHE A 39 -4.92 7.96 -6.70
CA PHE A 39 -5.41 8.10 -5.33
C PHE A 39 -4.27 7.86 -4.33
N MET A 40 -3.44 6.86 -4.60
CA MET A 40 -2.29 6.56 -3.76
C MET A 40 -1.28 7.70 -3.79
N ASP A 41 -1.01 8.26 -4.97
CA ASP A 41 -0.12 9.42 -5.10
C ASP A 41 -0.65 10.62 -4.32
N GLN A 42 -1.95 10.88 -4.40
CA GLN A 42 -2.58 11.97 -3.66
C GLN A 42 -2.49 11.77 -2.15
N LEU A 43 -2.78 10.56 -1.68
CA LEU A 43 -2.68 10.25 -0.25
C LEU A 43 -1.25 10.37 0.25
N SER A 44 -0.27 9.95 -0.55
CA SER A 44 1.13 10.08 -0.20
C SER A 44 1.51 11.54 0.06
N GLU A 45 1.02 12.45 -0.77
CA GLU A 45 1.30 13.87 -0.64
C GLU A 45 0.52 14.50 0.52
N GLU A 46 -0.77 14.18 0.62
CA GLU A 46 -1.65 14.78 1.65
C GLU A 46 -1.28 14.35 3.05
N TYR A 47 -0.76 13.15 3.22
CA TYR A 47 -0.40 12.61 4.53
C TYR A 47 1.10 12.53 4.77
N ALA A 48 1.90 13.25 3.99
CA ALA A 48 3.34 13.31 4.19
C ALA A 48 3.67 13.71 5.63
N GLY A 49 4.55 12.95 6.27
CA GLY A 49 4.90 13.15 7.67
C GLY A 49 3.93 12.51 8.67
N LYS A 50 2.77 12.04 8.23
CA LYS A 50 1.77 11.37 9.09
C LYS A 50 1.59 9.91 8.75
N ALA A 51 1.83 9.55 7.50
CA ALA A 51 1.73 8.18 7.00
C ALA A 51 2.64 8.03 5.79
N LYS A 52 2.97 6.79 5.48
CA LYS A 52 3.74 6.45 4.28
C LYS A 52 2.85 5.67 3.33
N VAL A 53 3.00 5.91 2.03
CA VAL A 53 2.22 5.22 1.00
C VAL A 53 3.20 4.63 -0.03
N PHE A 54 3.15 3.32 -0.19
CA PHE A 54 3.99 2.59 -1.13
C PHE A 54 3.17 1.84 -2.15
N LYS A 55 3.76 1.62 -3.32
CA LYS A 55 3.27 0.70 -4.35
C LYS A 55 4.23 -0.48 -4.41
N ALA A 56 3.69 -1.68 -4.48
CA ALA A 56 4.46 -2.90 -4.63
C ALA A 56 3.96 -3.66 -5.85
N ASP A 57 4.82 -3.82 -6.86
CA ASP A 57 4.50 -4.58 -8.05
C ASP A 57 4.70 -6.07 -7.75
N ILE A 58 3.64 -6.87 -7.87
CA ILE A 58 3.69 -8.30 -7.53
C ILE A 58 4.67 -9.09 -8.40
N ASP A 59 4.96 -8.62 -9.59
CA ASP A 59 5.91 -9.28 -10.48
C ASP A 59 7.36 -9.01 -10.08
N GLU A 60 7.61 -7.89 -9.42
CA GLU A 60 8.93 -7.52 -8.91
C GLU A 60 9.10 -7.81 -7.43
N CYS A 61 8.01 -7.81 -6.65
CA CYS A 61 8.01 -8.07 -5.21
C CYS A 61 7.41 -9.45 -4.94
N LYS A 62 7.94 -10.49 -5.57
CA LYS A 62 7.37 -11.83 -5.47
C LYS A 62 7.39 -12.40 -4.06
N ALA A 63 8.45 -12.13 -3.31
CA ALA A 63 8.56 -12.62 -1.94
C ALA A 63 7.49 -11.99 -1.04
N LEU A 64 7.25 -10.69 -1.18
CA LEU A 64 6.21 -10.01 -0.42
C LEU A 64 4.81 -10.49 -0.81
N ALA A 65 4.57 -10.65 -2.12
CA ALA A 65 3.29 -11.14 -2.61
C ALA A 65 2.97 -12.53 -2.05
N MET A 66 3.96 -13.39 -1.96
CA MET A 66 3.82 -14.72 -1.36
C MET A 66 3.61 -14.64 0.14
N LYS A 67 4.39 -13.80 0.82
CA LYS A 67 4.32 -13.64 2.27
C LYS A 67 2.92 -13.22 2.73
N PHE A 68 2.29 -12.29 2.01
CA PHE A 68 0.97 -11.78 2.35
C PHE A 68 -0.15 -12.44 1.56
N ARG A 69 0.17 -13.49 0.79
CA ARG A 69 -0.80 -14.28 0.02
C ARG A 69 -1.68 -13.40 -0.86
N ILE A 70 -1.03 -12.52 -1.62
CA ILE A 70 -1.72 -11.62 -2.54
C ILE A 70 -2.21 -12.44 -3.74
N MET A 71 -3.51 -12.68 -3.81
CA MET A 71 -4.14 -13.49 -4.85
C MET A 71 -4.86 -12.65 -5.88
N ASN A 72 -5.25 -11.45 -5.52
CA ASN A 72 -5.96 -10.53 -6.41
C ASN A 72 -5.30 -9.16 -6.35
N VAL A 73 -5.32 -8.43 -7.47
CA VAL A 73 -4.81 -7.08 -7.53
C VAL A 73 -5.90 -6.13 -8.03
N PRO A 74 -5.98 -4.92 -7.47
CA PRO A 74 -5.15 -4.42 -6.39
C PRO A 74 -5.55 -4.99 -5.03
N THR A 75 -4.58 -5.15 -4.15
CA THR A 75 -4.81 -5.44 -2.74
C THR A 75 -4.03 -4.40 -1.93
N ILE A 76 -4.74 -3.67 -1.09
CA ILE A 76 -4.15 -2.61 -0.27
C ILE A 76 -4.07 -3.11 1.16
N LEU A 77 -2.86 -3.16 1.72
CA LEU A 77 -2.64 -3.53 3.11
C LEU A 77 -2.30 -2.28 3.91
N TYR A 78 -2.84 -2.19 5.11
CA TYR A 78 -2.59 -1.11 6.06
C TYR A 78 -1.78 -1.67 7.21
N PHE A 79 -0.63 -1.05 7.49
CA PHE A 79 0.28 -1.48 8.54
C PHE A 79 0.34 -0.43 9.63
N LYS A 80 0.44 -0.89 10.87
CA LYS A 80 0.76 -0.04 12.01
C LYS A 80 1.59 -0.86 13.00
N GLY A 81 2.72 -0.30 13.42
CA GLY A 81 3.60 -1.02 14.34
C GLY A 81 4.15 -2.31 13.76
N GLY A 82 4.36 -2.35 12.44
CA GLY A 82 4.90 -3.52 11.76
C GLY A 82 3.90 -4.64 11.51
N GLN A 83 2.61 -4.41 11.76
CA GLN A 83 1.57 -5.44 11.60
C GLN A 83 0.46 -4.95 10.67
N VAL A 84 -0.11 -5.88 9.91
CA VAL A 84 -1.30 -5.61 9.08
C VAL A 84 -2.49 -5.39 10.00
N VAL A 85 -3.10 -4.21 9.92
CA VAL A 85 -4.25 -3.85 10.76
C VAL A 85 -5.53 -3.68 9.96
N ASP A 86 -5.45 -3.56 8.65
CA ASP A 86 -6.61 -3.46 7.77
C ASP A 86 -6.23 -3.87 6.35
N LYS A 87 -7.24 -4.13 5.53
CA LYS A 87 -7.04 -4.59 4.16
C LYS A 87 -8.21 -4.13 3.29
N HIS A 88 -7.92 -3.84 2.01
CA HIS A 88 -8.94 -3.61 0.99
C HIS A 88 -8.54 -4.36 -0.27
N VAL A 89 -9.44 -5.17 -0.82
CA VAL A 89 -9.20 -5.93 -2.05
C VAL A 89 -10.08 -5.37 -3.15
N GLY A 90 -9.48 -5.10 -4.30
CA GLY A 90 -10.18 -4.60 -5.47
C GLY A 90 -10.24 -3.08 -5.54
N MET A 91 -11.03 -2.58 -6.47
CA MET A 91 -11.18 -1.13 -6.66
C MET A 91 -11.88 -0.48 -5.49
N GLY A 92 -11.68 0.82 -5.37
CA GLY A 92 -12.33 1.64 -4.36
C GLY A 92 -12.16 3.11 -4.72
N THR A 93 -12.88 3.96 -4.01
CA THR A 93 -12.71 5.41 -4.14
C THR A 93 -11.57 5.88 -3.24
N LYS A 94 -11.04 7.05 -3.54
CA LYS A 94 -10.03 7.67 -2.67
C LYS A 94 -10.55 7.76 -1.23
N GLN A 95 -11.83 8.11 -1.07
CA GLN A 95 -12.44 8.27 0.26
C GLN A 95 -12.40 6.95 1.07
N VAL A 96 -12.67 5.83 0.42
CA VAL A 96 -12.62 4.52 1.09
C VAL A 96 -11.21 4.25 1.62
N PHE A 97 -10.21 4.48 0.81
CA PHE A 97 -8.81 4.27 1.21
C PHE A 97 -8.40 5.24 2.31
N GLU A 98 -8.80 6.48 2.17
CA GLU A 98 -8.48 7.53 3.14
C GLU A 98 -9.14 7.29 4.50
N ASP A 99 -10.40 6.86 4.53
CA ASP A 99 -11.11 6.59 5.77
C ASP A 99 -10.43 5.51 6.59
N LYS A 100 -9.93 4.47 5.95
CA LYS A 100 -9.17 3.43 6.64
C LYS A 100 -7.85 3.97 7.20
N LEU A 101 -7.19 4.83 6.45
CA LEU A 101 -5.95 5.45 6.90
C LEU A 101 -6.16 6.36 8.10
N LYS A 102 -7.23 7.18 8.08
CA LYS A 102 -7.53 8.10 9.16
C LYS A 102 -7.71 7.41 10.51
N LYS A 103 -8.19 6.17 10.51
CA LYS A 103 -8.36 5.39 11.74
C LYS A 103 -7.03 5.03 12.39
N LEU A 104 -5.93 5.13 11.66
CA LEU A 104 -4.61 4.73 12.13
C LEU A 104 -3.75 5.92 12.58
N ILE A 105 -4.19 7.12 12.30
CA ILE A 105 -3.44 8.34 12.60
C ILE A 105 -3.87 8.92 13.94
#